data_2b51a5d66950206663b9929c78bc6dc7
#
_entry.id   2b51a5d66950206663b9929c78bc6dc7
#
_cell.length_a   1.000
_cell.length_b   1.000
_cell.length_c   1.000
_cell.angle_alpha   90.00
_cell.angle_beta   90.00
_cell.angle_gamma   90.00
#
_symmetry.space_group_name_H-M   'P 1'
#
loop_
_entity.id
_entity.type
_entity.pdbx_description
1 polymer ?
#
loop_
_entity_poly.entity_id
_entity_poly.type
_entity_poly.pdbx_seq_one_letter_code
_entity_poly.pdbx_strand_id
1 'polypeptide(L)'
;MSNHYEYRVCQLQQAKVTFVNGTWAGNKPMDPAKAEDSLSACSTIWDYLYDAGREGWELIATSVTAQTPPREVLYLKRVVS
;
A
#
# COMPACT_ATOMS: atom_id res chain seq x y z
N MET A 1 28.93 8.81 -7.31
CA MET A 1 28.06 8.56 -6.14
C MET A 1 26.87 7.71 -6.53
N SER A 2 26.64 6.65 -5.79
CA SER A 2 25.48 5.81 -6.03
C SER A 2 24.31 6.35 -5.20
N ASN A 3 23.16 6.44 -5.85
CA ASN A 3 21.92 6.77 -5.14
C ASN A 3 21.42 5.56 -4.39
N HIS A 4 20.88 5.78 -3.22
CA HIS A 4 20.17 4.76 -2.47
C HIS A 4 18.68 4.97 -2.63
N TYR A 5 17.96 3.86 -2.62
CA TYR A 5 16.50 3.89 -2.71
C TYR A 5 15.91 3.22 -1.49
N GLU A 6 14.78 3.71 -1.06
CA GLU A 6 13.93 2.97 -0.13
C GLU A 6 12.72 2.47 -0.88
N TYR A 7 12.16 1.36 -0.40
CA TYR A 7 11.06 0.68 -1.08
C TYR A 7 9.87 0.54 -0.15
N ARG A 8 8.70 0.56 -0.75
CA ARG A 8 7.45 0.37 -0.06
C ARG A 8 6.66 -0.69 -0.80
N VAL A 9 6.24 -1.74 -0.09
CA VAL A 9 5.43 -2.82 -0.64
C VAL A 9 4.05 -2.69 -0.02
N CYS A 10 3.06 -2.36 -0.84
CA CYS A 10 1.70 -2.09 -0.38
C CYS A 10 0.78 -3.23 -0.79
N GLN A 11 0.10 -3.85 0.17
CA GLN A 11 -0.92 -4.85 -0.11
C GLN A 11 -2.26 -4.17 -0.26
N LEU A 12 -3.06 -4.63 -1.21
CA LEU A 12 -4.35 -4.06 -1.53
C LEU A 12 -5.47 -5.04 -1.21
N GLN A 13 -6.61 -4.49 -0.83
CA GLN A 13 -7.84 -5.25 -0.65
C GLN A 13 -9.01 -4.33 -0.99
N GLN A 14 -9.83 -4.73 -1.97
CA GLN A 14 -10.99 -3.96 -2.41
C GLN A 14 -10.63 -2.52 -2.77
N ALA A 15 -9.55 -2.35 -3.54
CA ALA A 15 -9.04 -1.05 -3.98
C ALA A 15 -8.59 -0.13 -2.83
N LYS A 16 -8.28 -0.69 -1.68
CA LYS A 16 -7.75 0.03 -0.51
C LYS A 16 -6.35 -0.47 -0.19
N VAL A 17 -5.49 0.43 0.29
CA VAL A 17 -4.16 0.06 0.76
C VAL A 17 -4.28 -0.38 2.21
N THR A 18 -4.15 -1.68 2.46
CA THR A 18 -4.37 -2.26 3.79
C THR A 18 -3.09 -2.44 4.59
N PHE A 19 -1.99 -2.79 3.93
CA PHE A 19 -0.70 -2.98 4.61
C PHE A 19 0.41 -2.33 3.81
N VAL A 20 1.33 -1.70 4.53
CA VAL A 20 2.53 -1.09 3.96
C VAL A 20 3.73 -1.73 4.65
N ASN A 21 4.56 -2.43 3.88
CA ASN A 21 5.71 -3.18 4.41
C ASN A 21 5.31 -4.11 5.57
N GLY A 22 4.14 -4.73 5.44
CA GLY A 22 3.65 -5.67 6.43
C GLY A 22 2.97 -5.04 7.63
N THR A 23 2.86 -3.71 7.69
CA THR A 23 2.23 -3.00 8.80
C THR A 23 0.85 -2.49 8.39
N TRP A 24 -0.14 -2.66 9.25
CA TRP A 24 -1.50 -2.18 9.02
C TRP A 24 -1.51 -0.67 8.75
N ALA A 25 -2.15 -0.28 7.65
CA ALA A 25 -2.14 1.11 7.18
C ALA A 25 -3.42 1.89 7.51
N GLY A 26 -4.40 1.25 8.12
CA GLY A 26 -5.64 1.94 8.48
C GLY A 26 -5.44 2.94 9.61
N ASN A 27 -6.28 3.97 9.66
CA ASN A 27 -6.23 4.99 10.71
C ASN A 27 -6.95 4.58 11.99
N LYS A 28 -7.51 3.36 12.01
CA LYS A 28 -8.12 2.73 13.19
C LYS A 28 -7.54 1.34 13.34
N PRO A 29 -7.51 0.77 14.56
CA PRO A 29 -7.05 -0.61 14.73
C PRO A 29 -7.89 -1.58 13.90
N MET A 30 -7.21 -2.58 13.34
CA MET A 30 -7.89 -3.63 12.59
C MET A 30 -8.71 -4.48 13.55
N ASP A 31 -9.99 -4.70 13.18
CA ASP A 31 -10.89 -5.59 13.93
C ASP A 31 -11.39 -6.68 13.00
N PRO A 32 -10.95 -7.93 13.15
CA PRO A 32 -11.38 -9.01 12.27
C PRO A 32 -12.89 -9.26 12.29
N ALA A 33 -13.56 -8.90 13.40
CA ALA A 33 -15.01 -9.05 13.49
C ALA A 33 -15.77 -7.96 12.73
N LYS A 34 -15.07 -6.87 12.33
CA LYS A 34 -15.68 -5.74 11.62
C LYS A 34 -14.82 -5.39 10.42
N ALA A 35 -14.72 -6.33 9.47
CA ALA A 35 -13.83 -6.20 8.32
C ALA A 35 -14.17 -4.96 7.46
N GLU A 36 -15.46 -4.65 7.29
CA GLU A 36 -15.86 -3.48 6.50
C GLU A 36 -15.43 -2.18 7.16
N ASP A 37 -15.55 -2.08 8.48
CA ASP A 37 -15.11 -0.89 9.21
C ASP A 37 -13.60 -0.75 9.13
N SER A 38 -12.88 -1.87 9.21
CA SER A 38 -11.42 -1.86 9.06
C SER A 38 -11.00 -1.39 7.68
N LEU A 39 -11.67 -1.86 6.62
CA LEU A 39 -11.38 -1.42 5.26
C LEU A 39 -11.68 0.06 5.06
N SER A 40 -12.75 0.56 5.65
CA SER A 40 -13.11 1.97 5.53
C SER A 40 -12.07 2.89 6.18
N ALA A 41 -11.25 2.36 7.08
CA ALA A 41 -10.17 3.12 7.72
C ALA A 41 -8.93 3.25 6.83
N CYS A 42 -8.89 2.54 5.69
CA CYS A 42 -7.74 2.55 4.79
C CYS A 42 -7.97 3.50 3.63
N SER A 43 -6.88 4.06 3.11
CA SER A 43 -6.95 4.93 1.94
C SER A 43 -7.23 4.14 0.68
N THR A 44 -7.97 4.74 -0.26
CA THR A 44 -8.08 4.19 -1.61
C THR A 44 -6.74 4.22 -2.30
N ILE A 45 -6.58 3.38 -3.34
CA ILE A 45 -5.32 3.33 -4.10
C ILE A 45 -4.95 4.71 -4.63
N TRP A 46 -5.92 5.41 -5.23
CA TRP A 46 -5.61 6.71 -5.86
C TRP A 46 -5.26 7.77 -4.83
N ASP A 47 -5.93 7.82 -3.70
CA ASP A 47 -5.58 8.77 -2.64
C ASP A 47 -4.20 8.46 -2.06
N TYR A 48 -3.92 7.17 -1.85
CA TYR A 48 -2.62 6.75 -1.34
C TYR A 48 -1.49 7.12 -2.30
N LEU A 49 -1.66 6.83 -3.59
CA LEU A 49 -0.63 7.14 -4.58
C LEU A 49 -0.44 8.65 -4.74
N TYR A 50 -1.51 9.42 -4.64
CA TYR A 50 -1.42 10.87 -4.70
C TYR A 50 -0.57 11.40 -3.54
N ASP A 51 -0.85 10.96 -2.32
CA ASP A 51 -0.10 11.38 -1.14
C ASP A 51 1.34 10.88 -1.17
N ALA A 52 1.56 9.64 -1.56
CA ALA A 52 2.90 9.06 -1.67
C ALA A 52 3.73 9.80 -2.71
N GLY A 53 3.14 10.17 -3.85
CA GLY A 53 3.83 10.93 -4.88
C GLY A 53 4.28 12.29 -4.38
N ARG A 54 3.48 12.94 -3.55
CA ARG A 54 3.86 14.22 -2.95
C ARG A 54 5.06 14.09 -2.01
N GLU A 55 5.30 12.91 -1.48
CA GLU A 55 6.46 12.60 -0.64
C GLU A 55 7.64 12.04 -1.43
N GLY A 56 7.53 12.00 -2.75
CA GLY A 56 8.61 11.55 -3.62
C GLY A 56 8.59 10.08 -3.97
N TRP A 57 7.53 9.36 -3.61
CA TRP A 57 7.40 7.95 -3.95
C TRP A 57 6.94 7.77 -5.39
N GLU A 58 7.51 6.77 -6.06
CA GLU A 58 7.21 6.44 -7.45
C GLU A 58 6.71 5.00 -7.51
N LEU A 59 5.59 4.77 -8.17
CA LEU A 59 5.08 3.42 -8.41
C LEU A 59 5.89 2.79 -9.54
N ILE A 60 6.55 1.67 -9.26
CA ILE A 60 7.43 1.03 -10.24
C ILE A 60 6.87 -0.28 -10.77
N ALA A 61 5.97 -0.93 -10.04
CA ALA A 61 5.41 -2.20 -10.49
C ALA A 61 4.16 -2.53 -9.69
N THR A 62 3.35 -3.41 -10.26
CA THR A 62 2.23 -4.03 -9.56
C THR A 62 2.28 -5.53 -9.81
N SER A 63 1.71 -6.30 -8.90
CA SER A 63 1.55 -7.73 -9.09
C SER A 63 0.19 -8.20 -8.58
N VAL A 64 -0.31 -9.28 -9.18
CA VAL A 64 -1.55 -9.91 -8.76
C VAL A 64 -1.24 -11.39 -8.60
N THR A 65 -1.50 -11.93 -7.41
CA THR A 65 -1.29 -13.36 -7.18
C THR A 65 -2.47 -14.17 -7.72
N ALA A 66 -2.21 -15.43 -8.04
CA ALA A 66 -3.25 -16.32 -8.55
C ALA A 66 -4.13 -16.92 -7.45
N GLN A 67 -4.03 -16.40 -6.23
CA GLN A 67 -4.82 -16.88 -5.10
C GLN A 67 -6.30 -16.52 -5.25
N THR A 68 -7.14 -17.19 -4.49
CA THR A 68 -8.58 -16.89 -4.43
C THR A 68 -8.93 -16.48 -3.00
N PRO A 69 -9.28 -15.20 -2.74
CA PRO A 69 -9.30 -14.07 -3.69
C PRO A 69 -7.91 -13.62 -4.12
N PRO A 70 -7.77 -13.03 -5.30
CA PRO A 70 -6.47 -12.54 -5.77
C PRO A 70 -5.95 -11.45 -4.84
N ARG A 71 -4.64 -11.46 -4.62
CA ARG A 71 -3.98 -10.44 -3.81
C ARG A 71 -3.19 -9.53 -4.73
N GLU A 72 -3.49 -8.24 -4.65
CA GLU A 72 -2.78 -7.22 -5.42
C GLU A 72 -1.74 -6.54 -4.55
N VAL A 73 -0.60 -6.24 -5.15
CA VAL A 73 0.52 -5.60 -4.46
C VAL A 73 1.07 -4.48 -5.33
N LEU A 74 1.34 -3.34 -4.70
CA LEU A 74 2.03 -2.21 -5.34
C LEU A 74 3.44 -2.11 -4.81
N TYR A 75 4.39 -1.83 -5.70
CA TYR A 75 5.79 -1.62 -5.34
C TYR A 75 6.16 -0.18 -5.66
N LEU A 76 6.61 0.57 -4.65
CA LEU A 76 7.03 1.95 -4.80
C LEU A 76 8.48 2.09 -4.38
N LYS A 77 9.17 3.08 -4.97
CA LYS A 77 10.52 3.43 -4.54
C LYS A 77 10.64 4.94 -4.40
N ARG A 78 11.60 5.36 -3.60
CA ARG A 78 11.94 6.76 -3.42
C ARG A 78 13.44 6.86 -3.24
N VAL A 79 14.04 7.92 -3.80
CA VAL A 79 15.47 8.18 -3.63
C VAL A 79 15.73 8.63 -2.19
N VAL A 80 16.72 8.02 -1.58
CA VAL A 80 17.26 8.43 -0.29
C VAL A 80 18.69 8.85 -0.54
N SER A 81 18.93 10.11 -0.59
CA SER A 81 20.25 10.63 -0.89
C SER A 81 21.25 10.43 0.26
#